data_407998029f9804b21d8b733d7cb803a4
#
_entry.id   407998029f9804b21d8b733d7cb803a4
#
_cell.length_a   1.000
_cell.length_b   1.000
_cell.length_c   1.000
_cell.angle_alpha   90.00
_cell.angle_beta   90.00
_cell.angle_gamma   90.00
#
_symmetry.space_group_name_H-M   'P 1'
#
loop_
_entity.id
_entity.type
_entity.pdbx_description
1 polymer ?
#
loop_
_entity_poly.entity_id
_entity_poly.type
_entity_poly.pdbx_seq_one_letter_code
_entity_poly.pdbx_strand_id
1 'polypeptide(L)'
;MAEERTQQGKPADGTESHDPDFPEAFLSFMRQGWRDTELSVTPRPEVPNHAKRRAALAEAFPGETLVIPTGNEKVRANDTDHRFRPGSDFAYLTGDLEPDSVLVLRPGGEATLFMRPRSSRATDEFFRSRHGELWVGRRPTLREKSTELGLPTADLSELDAALAELAPGRTRVLRGFDARVDAAVRRYDGPRAEGQPGRDRELAIAISELKLVKDEWEIAQLQEACDATVRGFEDVARALPADRAVSERLLEGVFALRARHDGNDVGYGSIVGAGEHATILHWVHNHGATRPGDLLLMDMGVENRNLYTADVTRVLPVDGRFTPLQRQVYDAVYAAQQAGIDMCKPGVGFRDVHLASMRVLAEALKDLGLLPVSVDEAMDPASTVYRRWTLHGTSHMLGIDVHDCANARKETYRDGPLGEGYVLTVEPGLYFQPEDELVPEELRGIGVRIEDDILVTADGPVNLSAGLPRRSDEVETWLAEQREAGPRLPG
;
A
#
# COMPACT_ATOMS: atom_id res chain seq x y z
N MET A 1 20.90 7.33 61.01
CA MET A 1 21.73 7.20 59.81
C MET A 1 20.94 6.33 58.84
N ALA A 2 20.32 6.97 57.88
CA ALA A 2 19.58 6.28 56.81
C ALA A 2 20.55 6.06 55.66
N GLU A 3 20.69 4.79 55.25
CA GLU A 3 21.48 4.41 54.08
C GLU A 3 20.75 4.85 52.80
N GLU A 4 21.37 5.77 52.07
CA GLU A 4 21.00 6.10 50.70
C GLU A 4 21.30 4.91 49.79
N ARG A 5 20.25 4.21 49.33
CA ARG A 5 20.34 3.33 48.20
C ARG A 5 20.41 4.14 46.91
N THR A 6 21.58 4.22 46.32
CA THR A 6 21.81 4.71 44.97
C THR A 6 20.97 3.91 43.97
N GLN A 7 19.92 4.53 43.47
CA GLN A 7 19.23 4.04 42.26
C GLN A 7 20.18 4.22 41.07
N GLN A 8 20.76 3.13 40.61
CA GLN A 8 21.36 3.07 39.28
C GLN A 8 20.22 3.21 38.26
N GLY A 9 20.31 4.25 37.44
CA GLY A 9 19.34 4.53 36.37
C GLY A 9 19.26 3.36 35.37
N LYS A 10 18.10 2.78 35.29
CA LYS A 10 17.74 1.86 34.18
C LYS A 10 17.67 2.65 32.88
N PRO A 11 18.03 2.05 31.73
CA PRO A 11 17.82 2.70 30.43
C PRO A 11 16.32 2.94 30.20
N ALA A 12 16.00 4.10 29.64
CA ALA A 12 14.63 4.45 29.23
C ALA A 12 14.29 3.72 27.92
N ASP A 13 14.06 2.41 28.00
CA ASP A 13 13.44 1.65 26.93
C ASP A 13 12.03 1.28 27.40
N GLY A 14 11.02 1.94 26.84
CA GLY A 14 9.65 1.99 27.31
C GLY A 14 8.84 0.71 27.11
N THR A 15 9.36 -0.45 27.53
CA THR A 15 8.77 -1.77 27.23
C THR A 15 8.70 -2.72 28.43
N GLU A 16 8.62 -2.18 29.63
CA GLU A 16 8.69 -3.00 30.87
C GLU A 16 7.35 -3.66 31.29
N SER A 17 6.23 -3.44 30.59
CA SER A 17 4.93 -3.95 31.06
C SER A 17 4.78 -5.48 31.00
N HIS A 18 5.60 -6.15 30.19
CA HIS A 18 5.55 -7.62 30.00
C HIS A 18 6.70 -8.38 30.66
N ASP A 19 7.55 -7.71 31.44
CA ASP A 19 8.65 -8.32 32.17
C ASP A 19 8.54 -8.11 33.69
N PRO A 20 7.48 -8.63 34.34
CA PRO A 20 7.32 -8.50 35.80
C PRO A 20 8.38 -9.30 36.54
N ASP A 21 8.72 -8.86 37.76
CA ASP A 21 9.54 -9.62 38.69
C ASP A 21 8.76 -10.84 39.21
N PHE A 22 9.11 -12.02 38.71
CA PHE A 22 8.51 -13.27 39.18
C PHE A 22 9.38 -13.95 40.25
N PRO A 23 8.80 -14.60 41.26
CA PRO A 23 9.53 -15.43 42.21
C PRO A 23 10.22 -16.60 41.50
N GLU A 24 11.43 -16.98 41.96
CA GLU A 24 12.20 -18.08 41.34
C GLU A 24 11.43 -19.42 41.32
N ALA A 25 10.57 -19.68 42.31
CA ALA A 25 9.72 -20.85 42.31
C ALA A 25 8.78 -20.90 41.10
N PHE A 26 8.22 -19.77 40.70
CA PHE A 26 7.38 -19.65 39.50
C PHE A 26 8.22 -19.79 38.22
N LEU A 27 9.36 -19.13 38.14
CA LEU A 27 10.26 -19.21 36.99
C LEU A 27 10.73 -20.65 36.75
N SER A 28 11.15 -21.35 37.84
CA SER A 28 11.55 -22.75 37.78
C SER A 28 10.41 -23.66 37.33
N PHE A 29 9.18 -23.41 37.75
CA PHE A 29 7.99 -24.15 37.32
C PHE A 29 7.67 -23.89 35.84
N MET A 30 7.77 -22.64 35.40
CA MET A 30 7.45 -22.23 34.01
C MET A 30 8.44 -22.79 32.99
N ARG A 31 9.69 -23.11 33.39
CA ARG A 31 10.68 -23.74 32.50
C ARG A 31 10.44 -25.22 32.23
N GLN A 32 9.43 -25.84 32.84
CA GLN A 32 9.19 -27.28 32.81
C GLN A 32 7.95 -27.65 31.97
N GLY A 33 8.02 -28.83 31.35
CA GLY A 33 6.86 -29.48 30.75
C GLY A 33 6.39 -28.95 29.40
N TRP A 34 7.14 -28.07 28.73
CA TRP A 34 6.79 -27.55 27.42
C TRP A 34 7.33 -28.46 26.29
N ARG A 35 6.45 -28.76 25.34
CA ARG A 35 6.87 -29.50 24.15
C ARG A 35 7.52 -28.53 23.15
N ASP A 36 8.66 -28.87 22.64
CA ASP A 36 9.35 -28.17 21.57
C ASP A 36 9.29 -29.01 20.29
N THR A 37 8.33 -28.69 19.41
CA THR A 37 8.09 -29.45 18.17
C THR A 37 8.35 -28.55 16.97
N GLU A 38 9.25 -28.96 16.07
CA GLU A 38 9.37 -28.35 14.74
C GLU A 38 8.14 -28.67 13.88
N LEU A 39 7.70 -27.72 13.08
CA LEU A 39 6.66 -27.90 12.09
C LEU A 39 7.26 -28.38 10.77
N SER A 40 6.53 -29.22 10.08
CA SER A 40 6.81 -29.50 8.68
C SER A 40 6.29 -28.34 7.86
N VAL A 41 7.18 -27.62 7.19
CA VAL A 41 6.85 -26.50 6.30
C VAL A 41 7.26 -26.83 4.87
N THR A 42 6.55 -26.30 3.91
CA THR A 42 6.87 -26.39 2.47
C THR A 42 7.29 -25.02 1.96
N PRO A 43 8.19 -24.95 0.96
CA PRO A 43 8.52 -23.69 0.31
C PRO A 43 7.25 -23.02 -0.25
N ARG A 44 7.19 -21.70 -0.14
CA ARG A 44 6.12 -20.91 -0.78
C ARG A 44 6.28 -20.94 -2.30
N PRO A 45 5.18 -20.94 -3.07
CA PRO A 45 5.22 -20.96 -4.54
C PRO A 45 6.05 -19.83 -5.17
N GLU A 46 6.05 -18.65 -4.55
CA GLU A 46 6.72 -17.43 -5.03
C GLU A 46 8.23 -17.36 -4.72
N VAL A 47 8.79 -18.32 -4.02
CA VAL A 47 10.24 -18.35 -3.70
C VAL A 47 11.12 -18.10 -4.93
N PRO A 48 10.88 -18.70 -6.11
CA PRO A 48 11.68 -18.44 -7.31
C PRO A 48 11.61 -16.97 -7.78
N ASN A 49 10.48 -16.28 -7.61
CA ASN A 49 10.31 -14.88 -7.98
C ASN A 49 11.20 -13.98 -7.10
N HIS A 50 11.13 -14.15 -5.78
CA HIS A 50 11.98 -13.41 -4.85
C HIS A 50 13.46 -13.68 -5.09
N ALA A 51 13.85 -14.92 -5.42
CA ALA A 51 15.23 -15.26 -5.74
C ALA A 51 15.74 -14.53 -7.01
N LYS A 52 14.93 -14.47 -8.08
CA LYS A 52 15.24 -13.69 -9.29
C LYS A 52 15.44 -12.21 -9.00
N ARG A 53 14.57 -11.61 -8.17
CA ARG A 53 14.64 -10.20 -7.76
C ARG A 53 15.92 -9.90 -7.00
N ARG A 54 16.31 -10.77 -6.06
CA ARG A 54 17.59 -10.65 -5.33
C ARG A 54 18.79 -10.80 -6.26
N ALA A 55 18.75 -11.72 -7.22
CA ALA A 55 19.82 -11.88 -8.21
C ALA A 55 19.99 -10.64 -9.09
N ALA A 56 18.89 -10.11 -9.64
CA ALA A 56 18.91 -8.88 -10.44
C ALA A 56 19.46 -7.69 -9.65
N LEU A 57 19.08 -7.57 -8.37
CA LEU A 57 19.58 -6.51 -7.52
C LEU A 57 21.10 -6.67 -7.22
N ALA A 58 21.58 -7.89 -7.00
CA ALA A 58 23.01 -8.16 -6.79
C ALA A 58 23.83 -7.87 -8.05
N GLU A 59 23.30 -8.13 -9.24
CA GLU A 59 23.92 -7.79 -10.52
C GLU A 59 24.02 -6.27 -10.74
N ALA A 60 23.04 -5.51 -10.24
CA ALA A 60 23.06 -4.04 -10.33
C ALA A 60 24.14 -3.40 -9.44
N PHE A 61 24.63 -4.09 -8.39
CA PHE A 61 25.64 -3.59 -7.45
C PHE A 61 26.79 -4.56 -7.26
N PRO A 62 27.62 -4.79 -8.30
CA PRO A 62 28.69 -5.79 -8.25
C PRO A 62 29.74 -5.44 -7.20
N GLY A 63 30.07 -6.39 -6.35
CA GLY A 63 31.09 -6.25 -5.28
C GLY A 63 30.64 -5.40 -4.09
N GLU A 64 29.36 -5.06 -3.98
CA GLU A 64 28.79 -4.33 -2.84
C GLU A 64 27.93 -5.25 -1.96
N THR A 65 27.84 -4.93 -0.68
CA THR A 65 26.88 -5.55 0.25
C THR A 65 25.64 -4.67 0.37
N LEU A 66 24.46 -5.28 0.28
CA LEU A 66 23.19 -4.60 0.39
C LEU A 66 22.49 -5.04 1.67
N VAL A 67 22.06 -4.07 2.48
CA VAL A 67 21.40 -4.30 3.77
C VAL A 67 19.98 -3.74 3.70
N ILE A 68 19.00 -4.61 3.81
CA ILE A 68 17.58 -4.27 3.64
C ILE A 68 16.82 -4.70 4.90
N PRO A 69 16.56 -3.78 5.84
CA PRO A 69 15.74 -4.06 7.03
C PRO A 69 14.25 -4.04 6.70
N THR A 70 13.48 -4.87 7.38
CA THR A 70 12.02 -4.88 7.28
C THR A 70 11.36 -3.72 8.02
N GLY A 71 11.99 -3.23 9.06
CA GLY A 71 11.47 -2.25 10.00
C GLY A 71 11.07 -2.86 11.35
N ASN A 72 10.67 -1.99 12.27
CA ASN A 72 10.31 -2.35 13.63
C ASN A 72 8.83 -2.08 13.88
N GLU A 73 8.24 -2.78 14.84
CA GLU A 73 6.91 -2.44 15.38
C GLU A 73 6.90 -0.99 15.88
N LYS A 74 5.78 -0.30 15.69
CA LYS A 74 5.58 1.08 16.10
C LYS A 74 4.55 1.17 17.22
N VAL A 75 4.94 1.75 18.34
CA VAL A 75 4.05 1.96 19.46
C VAL A 75 2.84 2.80 19.03
N ARG A 76 1.65 2.28 19.29
CA ARG A 76 0.38 2.97 19.15
C ARG A 76 0.06 3.79 20.40
N ALA A 77 0.14 3.13 21.56
CA ALA A 77 -0.10 3.77 22.87
C ALA A 77 0.49 2.90 23.98
N ASN A 78 1.36 3.46 24.81
CA ASN A 78 2.02 2.80 25.96
C ASN A 78 2.73 1.50 25.55
N ASP A 79 2.14 0.36 25.86
CA ASP A 79 2.64 -1.00 25.64
C ASP A 79 1.93 -1.73 24.50
N THR A 80 1.09 -1.04 23.74
CA THR A 80 0.39 -1.60 22.57
C THR A 80 0.97 -1.02 21.28
N ASP A 81 1.18 -1.88 20.29
CA ASP A 81 1.73 -1.52 18.99
C ASP A 81 0.63 -1.39 17.92
N HIS A 82 0.91 -0.63 16.88
CA HIS A 82 0.15 -0.72 15.63
C HIS A 82 0.36 -2.09 15.00
N ARG A 83 -0.62 -2.56 14.20
CA ARG A 83 -0.39 -3.73 13.36
C ARG A 83 0.83 -3.49 12.51
N PHE A 84 1.77 -4.46 12.54
CA PHE A 84 3.00 -4.35 11.77
C PHE A 84 2.71 -4.54 10.28
N ARG A 85 3.32 -3.68 9.47
CA ARG A 85 3.45 -3.82 8.03
C ARG A 85 4.93 -3.68 7.67
N PRO A 86 5.54 -4.69 7.03
CA PRO A 86 6.95 -4.66 6.66
C PRO A 86 7.22 -3.57 5.61
N GLY A 87 8.48 -3.16 5.52
CA GLY A 87 8.92 -2.33 4.39
C GLY A 87 8.69 -3.06 3.06
N SER A 88 8.07 -2.39 2.10
CA SER A 88 7.64 -2.98 0.82
C SER A 88 8.81 -3.55 0.03
N ASP A 89 9.96 -2.90 0.02
CA ASP A 89 11.18 -3.36 -0.65
C ASP A 89 11.74 -4.64 -0.01
N PHE A 90 11.65 -4.78 1.32
CA PHE A 90 12.03 -6.00 2.01
C PHE A 90 11.08 -7.16 1.66
N ALA A 91 9.77 -6.93 1.72
CA ALA A 91 8.77 -7.94 1.36
C ALA A 91 8.91 -8.37 -0.11
N TYR A 92 9.14 -7.42 -1.03
CA TYR A 92 9.39 -7.69 -2.45
C TYR A 92 10.57 -8.62 -2.70
N LEU A 93 11.64 -8.51 -1.88
CA LEU A 93 12.86 -9.29 -2.03
C LEU A 93 12.86 -10.62 -1.27
N THR A 94 12.01 -10.76 -0.24
CA THR A 94 12.07 -11.92 0.67
C THR A 94 10.77 -12.72 0.76
N GLY A 95 9.62 -12.08 0.62
CA GLY A 95 8.32 -12.63 0.98
C GLY A 95 8.09 -12.75 2.50
N ASP A 96 9.06 -12.32 3.35
CA ASP A 96 8.90 -12.33 4.80
C ASP A 96 8.14 -11.09 5.28
N LEU A 97 7.29 -11.27 6.29
CA LEU A 97 6.41 -10.22 6.82
C LEU A 97 6.66 -9.94 8.31
N GLU A 98 7.69 -10.58 8.90
CA GLU A 98 7.99 -10.47 10.32
C GLU A 98 8.78 -9.18 10.65
N PRO A 99 8.51 -8.53 11.81
CA PRO A 99 9.27 -7.37 12.25
C PRO A 99 10.72 -7.72 12.61
N ASP A 100 11.56 -6.69 12.68
CA ASP A 100 12.96 -6.73 13.11
C ASP A 100 13.90 -7.53 12.19
N SER A 101 13.40 -8.17 11.14
CA SER A 101 14.21 -8.97 10.22
C SER A 101 15.09 -8.09 9.32
N VAL A 102 16.27 -8.59 8.92
CA VAL A 102 17.19 -7.88 8.04
C VAL A 102 17.73 -8.83 6.97
N LEU A 103 17.51 -8.50 5.71
CA LEU A 103 18.13 -9.17 4.58
C LEU A 103 19.52 -8.57 4.33
N VAL A 104 20.54 -9.41 4.27
CA VAL A 104 21.91 -9.04 3.85
C VAL A 104 22.25 -9.81 2.58
N LEU A 105 22.49 -9.07 1.49
CA LEU A 105 22.98 -9.60 0.22
C LEU A 105 24.48 -9.27 0.13
N ARG A 106 25.32 -10.30 0.09
CA ARG A 106 26.77 -10.15 -0.05
C ARG A 106 27.19 -10.11 -1.52
N PRO A 107 28.43 -9.66 -1.82
CA PRO A 107 28.98 -9.74 -3.16
C PRO A 107 28.86 -11.16 -3.73
N GLY A 108 28.40 -11.26 -4.99
CA GLY A 108 28.13 -12.54 -5.62
C GLY A 108 26.73 -13.09 -5.43
N GLY A 109 25.85 -12.36 -4.71
CA GLY A 109 24.43 -12.70 -4.59
C GLY A 109 24.09 -13.66 -3.44
N GLU A 110 25.06 -13.98 -2.58
CA GLU A 110 24.79 -14.73 -1.36
C GLU A 110 23.87 -13.93 -0.43
N ALA A 111 22.71 -14.49 -0.10
CA ALA A 111 21.68 -13.83 0.70
C ALA A 111 21.52 -14.53 2.05
N THR A 112 21.42 -13.76 3.13
CA THR A 112 21.09 -14.24 4.46
C THR A 112 20.01 -13.38 5.09
N LEU A 113 18.97 -14.01 5.62
CA LEU A 113 17.93 -13.35 6.40
C LEU A 113 18.25 -13.49 7.89
N PHE A 114 18.58 -12.38 8.53
CA PHE A 114 18.71 -12.28 9.98
C PHE A 114 17.33 -12.02 10.57
N MET A 115 16.89 -12.90 11.48
CA MET A 115 15.57 -12.85 12.06
C MET A 115 15.58 -13.27 13.54
N ARG A 116 14.55 -12.91 14.29
CA ARG A 116 14.35 -13.40 15.64
C ARG A 116 13.77 -14.82 15.59
N PRO A 117 14.50 -15.86 15.94
CA PRO A 117 14.01 -17.23 15.89
C PRO A 117 13.05 -17.52 17.05
N ARG A 118 12.46 -18.68 17.01
CA ARG A 118 11.71 -19.27 18.11
C ARG A 118 12.57 -19.33 19.37
N SER A 119 12.04 -18.82 20.49
CA SER A 119 12.73 -18.86 21.77
C SER A 119 12.86 -20.28 22.31
N SER A 120 13.96 -20.56 23.00
CA SER A 120 14.12 -21.83 23.73
C SER A 120 13.05 -21.95 24.82
N ARG A 121 12.46 -23.15 24.93
CA ARG A 121 11.53 -23.47 26.01
C ARG A 121 12.20 -23.58 27.39
N ALA A 122 13.53 -23.65 27.42
CA ALA A 122 14.32 -23.69 28.66
C ALA A 122 14.69 -22.27 29.18
N THR A 123 14.41 -21.22 28.43
CA THR A 123 14.69 -19.83 28.81
C THR A 123 13.43 -19.09 29.21
N ASP A 124 13.59 -17.97 29.92
CA ASP A 124 12.49 -17.14 30.36
C ASP A 124 11.89 -16.30 29.19
N GLU A 125 12.59 -16.14 28.07
CA GLU A 125 12.13 -15.37 26.90
C GLU A 125 10.75 -15.83 26.42
N PHE A 126 10.49 -17.14 26.45
CA PHE A 126 9.22 -17.73 26.01
C PHE A 126 7.97 -17.12 26.68
N PHE A 127 8.05 -16.76 27.97
CA PHE A 127 6.88 -16.29 28.72
C PHE A 127 7.08 -14.91 29.38
N ARG A 128 8.31 -14.38 29.38
CA ARG A 128 8.65 -13.16 30.10
C ARG A 128 8.86 -11.96 29.17
N SER A 129 9.44 -12.18 27.99
CA SER A 129 9.67 -11.13 27.00
C SER A 129 8.35 -10.70 26.32
N ARG A 130 8.22 -9.40 25.97
CA ARG A 130 7.15 -8.88 25.12
C ARG A 130 7.05 -9.63 23.77
N HIS A 131 8.15 -10.16 23.30
CA HIS A 131 8.23 -11.01 22.10
C HIS A 131 8.11 -12.50 22.46
N GLY A 132 7.81 -12.83 23.70
CA GLY A 132 7.62 -14.20 24.16
C GLY A 132 6.43 -14.86 23.48
N GLU A 133 6.59 -16.11 23.07
CA GLU A 133 5.56 -16.78 22.27
C GLU A 133 4.28 -17.08 23.05
N LEU A 134 4.34 -17.05 24.38
CA LEU A 134 3.14 -17.15 25.20
C LEU A 134 2.26 -15.89 25.08
N TRP A 135 2.86 -14.75 24.71
CA TRP A 135 2.17 -13.47 24.55
C TRP A 135 1.71 -13.21 23.11
N VAL A 136 2.61 -13.48 22.13
CA VAL A 136 2.41 -13.07 20.73
C VAL A 136 2.23 -14.23 19.76
N GLY A 137 2.25 -15.48 20.25
CA GLY A 137 2.15 -16.66 19.43
C GLY A 137 3.50 -17.25 19.01
N ARG A 138 3.44 -18.42 18.37
CA ARG A 138 4.62 -19.17 17.98
C ARG A 138 5.38 -18.49 16.85
N ARG A 139 6.69 -18.31 17.04
CA ARG A 139 7.63 -17.93 15.98
C ARG A 139 8.20 -19.17 15.27
N PRO A 140 8.59 -19.06 13.99
CA PRO A 140 9.30 -20.13 13.30
C PRO A 140 10.73 -20.30 13.84
N THR A 141 11.26 -21.51 13.73
CA THR A 141 12.70 -21.75 13.88
C THR A 141 13.44 -21.22 12.64
N LEU A 142 14.76 -21.04 12.75
CA LEU A 142 15.60 -20.68 11.60
C LEU A 142 15.38 -21.64 10.43
N ARG A 143 15.35 -22.95 10.71
CA ARG A 143 15.16 -23.99 9.70
C ARG A 143 13.77 -23.95 9.07
N GLU A 144 12.70 -23.76 9.86
CA GLU A 144 11.34 -23.62 9.35
C GLU A 144 11.25 -22.43 8.40
N LYS A 145 11.74 -21.24 8.79
CA LYS A 145 11.75 -20.03 7.97
C LYS A 145 12.62 -20.18 6.73
N SER A 146 13.81 -20.78 6.86
CA SER A 146 14.69 -21.03 5.71
C SER A 146 14.03 -21.95 4.68
N THR A 147 13.31 -22.97 5.13
CA THR A 147 12.56 -23.85 4.23
C THR A 147 11.40 -23.11 3.57
N GLU A 148 10.64 -22.34 4.34
CA GLU A 148 9.47 -21.57 3.87
C GLU A 148 9.85 -20.59 2.76
N LEU A 149 10.94 -19.83 2.96
CA LEU A 149 11.36 -18.74 2.06
C LEU A 149 12.42 -19.16 1.03
N GLY A 150 12.93 -20.39 1.11
CA GLY A 150 14.02 -20.81 0.23
C GLY A 150 15.29 -19.94 0.37
N LEU A 151 15.54 -19.40 1.58
CA LEU A 151 16.55 -18.40 1.86
C LEU A 151 17.31 -18.78 3.13
N PRO A 152 18.66 -18.81 3.14
CA PRO A 152 19.43 -18.99 4.36
C PRO A 152 19.05 -18.01 5.46
N THR A 153 18.90 -18.50 6.69
CA THR A 153 18.53 -17.69 7.85
C THR A 153 19.60 -17.77 8.94
N ALA A 154 19.72 -16.68 9.71
CA ALA A 154 20.60 -16.58 10.88
C ALA A 154 19.85 -15.90 12.03
N ASP A 155 20.33 -16.10 13.25
CA ASP A 155 19.79 -15.43 14.43
C ASP A 155 20.06 -13.92 14.36
N LEU A 156 19.07 -13.11 14.67
CA LEU A 156 19.20 -11.64 14.68
C LEU A 156 20.32 -11.16 15.63
N SER A 157 20.62 -11.89 16.69
CA SER A 157 21.72 -11.59 17.60
C SER A 157 23.11 -11.67 16.95
N GLU A 158 23.23 -12.35 15.80
CA GLU A 158 24.48 -12.48 15.04
C GLU A 158 24.67 -11.32 14.04
N LEU A 159 23.64 -10.49 13.84
CA LEU A 159 23.67 -9.43 12.83
C LEU A 159 24.81 -8.43 13.04
N ASP A 160 25.04 -7.96 14.27
CA ASP A 160 26.11 -6.98 14.54
C ASP A 160 27.50 -7.53 14.18
N ALA A 161 27.76 -8.79 14.48
CA ALA A 161 29.00 -9.47 14.09
C ALA A 161 29.11 -9.60 12.56
N ALA A 162 28.02 -9.95 11.88
CA ALA A 162 27.99 -10.05 10.42
C ALA A 162 28.19 -8.67 9.75
N LEU A 163 27.66 -7.60 10.32
CA LEU A 163 27.87 -6.24 9.84
C LEU A 163 29.30 -5.72 10.14
N ALA A 164 29.96 -6.22 11.19
CA ALA A 164 31.34 -5.89 11.46
C ALA A 164 32.34 -6.41 10.41
N GLU A 165 31.94 -7.40 9.62
CA GLU A 165 32.73 -7.95 8.50
C GLU A 165 32.57 -7.15 7.20
N LEU A 166 31.76 -6.09 7.19
CA LEU A 166 31.51 -5.26 5.99
C LEU A 166 32.81 -4.60 5.50
N ALA A 167 32.99 -4.65 4.18
CA ALA A 167 34.10 -3.91 3.53
C ALA A 167 33.79 -2.41 3.56
N PRO A 168 34.63 -1.56 4.20
CA PRO A 168 34.39 -0.13 4.28
C PRO A 168 34.20 0.51 2.89
N GLY A 169 33.18 1.35 2.77
CA GLY A 169 32.85 2.05 1.54
C GLY A 169 32.18 1.18 0.46
N ARG A 170 31.80 -0.07 0.76
CA ARG A 170 31.16 -1.00 -0.20
C ARG A 170 29.80 -1.52 0.27
N THR A 171 29.13 -0.80 1.16
CA THR A 171 27.82 -1.18 1.66
C THR A 171 26.76 -0.16 1.26
N ARG A 172 25.57 -0.64 0.91
CA ARG A 172 24.35 0.16 0.74
C ARG A 172 23.31 -0.32 1.73
N VAL A 173 22.49 0.60 2.22
CA VAL A 173 21.43 0.27 3.18
C VAL A 173 20.14 1.04 2.87
N LEU A 174 19.00 0.38 2.98
CA LEU A 174 17.71 1.08 3.01
C LEU A 174 17.55 1.74 4.38
N ARG A 175 17.67 3.07 4.42
CA ARG A 175 17.66 3.84 5.66
C ARG A 175 16.27 4.19 6.15
N GLY A 176 16.19 4.40 7.47
CA GLY A 176 14.97 4.88 8.12
C GLY A 176 13.99 3.79 8.54
N PHE A 177 14.31 2.53 8.23
CA PHE A 177 13.48 1.39 8.64
C PHE A 177 13.87 0.85 10.02
N ASP A 178 15.18 0.77 10.33
CA ASP A 178 15.70 0.35 11.63
C ASP A 178 16.91 1.21 12.03
N ALA A 179 16.75 1.98 13.09
CA ALA A 179 17.79 2.89 13.59
C ALA A 179 19.04 2.14 14.09
N ARG A 180 18.89 0.90 14.59
CA ARG A 180 20.02 0.06 15.04
C ARG A 180 20.86 -0.38 13.84
N VAL A 181 20.20 -0.80 12.75
CA VAL A 181 20.87 -1.17 11.49
C VAL A 181 21.57 0.04 10.88
N ASP A 182 20.90 1.20 10.86
CA ASP A 182 21.50 2.46 10.38
C ASP A 182 22.75 2.84 11.17
N ALA A 183 22.73 2.68 12.49
CA ALA A 183 23.86 2.97 13.37
C ALA A 183 25.00 1.94 13.17
N ALA A 184 24.69 0.64 13.05
CA ALA A 184 25.67 -0.41 12.82
C ALA A 184 26.39 -0.23 11.48
N VAL A 185 25.65 -0.01 10.39
CA VAL A 185 26.23 0.25 9.06
C VAL A 185 27.13 1.50 9.11
N ARG A 186 26.69 2.56 9.78
CA ARG A 186 27.53 3.77 9.95
C ARG A 186 28.81 3.49 10.70
N ARG A 187 28.76 2.61 11.71
CA ARG A 187 29.94 2.23 12.52
C ARG A 187 30.96 1.45 11.70
N TYR A 188 30.50 0.47 10.91
CA TYR A 188 31.38 -0.49 10.24
C TYR A 188 31.77 -0.08 8.81
N ASP A 189 30.85 0.51 8.03
CA ASP A 189 31.16 1.00 6.67
C ASP A 189 31.71 2.43 6.67
N GLY A 190 31.67 3.13 7.79
CA GLY A 190 32.14 4.48 7.99
C GLY A 190 31.10 5.56 7.69
N PRO A 191 31.39 6.82 8.06
CA PRO A 191 30.50 7.94 7.80
C PRO A 191 30.39 8.19 6.29
N ARG A 192 29.19 8.46 5.80
CA ARG A 192 29.01 8.96 4.43
C ARG A 192 29.57 10.37 4.33
N ALA A 193 30.31 10.69 3.29
CA ALA A 193 30.75 12.03 3.02
C ALA A 193 29.53 12.97 2.90
N GLU A 194 29.66 14.17 3.42
CA GLU A 194 28.63 15.20 3.32
C GLU A 194 28.30 15.42 1.82
N GLY A 195 27.03 15.28 1.42
CA GLY A 195 26.61 15.33 0.01
C GLY A 195 26.64 14.01 -0.75
N GLN A 196 26.92 12.86 -0.12
CA GLN A 196 26.77 11.53 -0.68
C GLN A 196 25.59 10.72 -0.08
N PRO A 197 24.34 11.21 -0.05
CA PRO A 197 23.18 10.34 0.13
C PRO A 197 22.98 9.42 -1.08
N GLY A 198 23.75 9.61 -2.17
CA GLY A 198 23.55 8.97 -3.46
C GLY A 198 23.63 7.44 -3.43
N ARG A 199 24.56 6.83 -2.69
CA ARG A 199 24.72 5.37 -2.72
C ARG A 199 23.52 4.62 -2.15
N ASP A 200 23.04 5.01 -0.98
CA ASP A 200 21.89 4.37 -0.36
C ASP A 200 20.59 4.68 -1.13
N ARG A 201 20.49 5.91 -1.68
CA ARG A 201 19.39 6.29 -2.57
C ARG A 201 19.37 5.48 -3.88
N GLU A 202 20.52 5.19 -4.48
CA GLU A 202 20.61 4.35 -5.67
C GLU A 202 20.07 2.93 -5.42
N LEU A 203 20.23 2.38 -4.20
CA LEU A 203 19.61 1.11 -3.83
C LEU A 203 18.07 1.20 -3.87
N ALA A 204 17.49 2.22 -3.25
CA ALA A 204 16.04 2.45 -3.27
C ALA A 204 15.51 2.68 -4.71
N ILE A 205 16.27 3.41 -5.53
CA ILE A 205 15.94 3.62 -6.95
C ILE A 205 15.94 2.29 -7.70
N ALA A 206 17.00 1.50 -7.57
CA ALA A 206 17.11 0.22 -8.29
C ALA A 206 15.97 -0.74 -7.94
N ILE A 207 15.60 -0.83 -6.64
CA ILE A 207 14.46 -1.67 -6.23
C ILE A 207 13.14 -1.12 -6.81
N SER A 208 12.93 0.20 -6.76
CA SER A 208 11.75 0.83 -7.36
C SER A 208 11.66 0.59 -8.87
N GLU A 209 12.79 0.63 -9.58
CA GLU A 209 12.82 0.36 -11.02
C GLU A 209 12.58 -1.11 -11.35
N LEU A 210 13.04 -2.05 -10.50
CA LEU A 210 12.69 -3.47 -10.63
C LEU A 210 11.20 -3.73 -10.47
N LYS A 211 10.51 -2.98 -9.60
CA LYS A 211 9.05 -3.11 -9.36
C LYS A 211 8.19 -2.56 -10.49
N LEU A 212 8.74 -1.79 -11.44
CA LEU A 212 7.96 -1.25 -12.57
C LEU A 212 7.34 -2.37 -13.41
N VAL A 213 8.08 -3.43 -13.69
CA VAL A 213 7.61 -4.57 -14.49
C VAL A 213 7.13 -5.67 -13.54
N LYS A 214 5.83 -5.93 -13.54
CA LYS A 214 5.20 -6.99 -12.73
C LYS A 214 5.40 -8.33 -13.43
N ASP A 215 5.86 -9.32 -12.68
CA ASP A 215 5.86 -10.72 -13.14
C ASP A 215 4.44 -11.33 -13.06
N GLU A 216 4.25 -12.54 -13.63
CA GLU A 216 2.94 -13.21 -13.66
C GLU A 216 2.36 -13.44 -12.24
N TRP A 217 3.21 -13.72 -11.26
CA TRP A 217 2.77 -13.91 -9.89
C TRP A 217 2.30 -12.58 -9.27
N GLU A 218 3.00 -11.47 -9.52
CA GLU A 218 2.59 -10.14 -9.05
C GLU A 218 1.26 -9.70 -9.66
N ILE A 219 1.08 -9.96 -10.97
CA ILE A 219 -0.19 -9.68 -11.66
C ILE A 219 -1.33 -10.48 -11.02
N ALA A 220 -1.11 -11.76 -10.69
CA ALA A 220 -2.10 -12.57 -10.00
C ALA A 220 -2.41 -12.05 -8.59
N GLN A 221 -1.42 -11.50 -7.86
CA GLN A 221 -1.64 -10.87 -6.56
C GLN A 221 -2.48 -9.59 -6.67
N LEU A 222 -2.22 -8.75 -7.67
CA LEU A 222 -3.02 -7.56 -7.95
C LEU A 222 -4.45 -7.92 -8.35
N GLN A 223 -4.63 -8.95 -9.18
CA GLN A 223 -5.97 -9.45 -9.53
C GLN A 223 -6.74 -9.94 -8.28
N GLU A 224 -6.07 -10.67 -7.36
CA GLU A 224 -6.68 -11.09 -6.08
C GLU A 224 -7.12 -9.89 -5.24
N ALA A 225 -6.30 -8.83 -5.17
CA ALA A 225 -6.62 -7.60 -4.47
C ALA A 225 -7.81 -6.87 -5.12
N CYS A 226 -7.85 -6.77 -6.46
CA CYS A 226 -8.97 -6.21 -7.21
C CYS A 226 -10.26 -7.01 -6.98
N ASP A 227 -10.21 -8.34 -7.04
CA ASP A 227 -11.37 -9.21 -6.81
C ASP A 227 -11.94 -9.05 -5.39
N ALA A 228 -11.06 -8.93 -4.38
CA ALA A 228 -11.47 -8.65 -3.01
C ALA A 228 -12.10 -7.24 -2.88
N THR A 229 -11.54 -6.26 -3.59
CA THR A 229 -12.05 -4.89 -3.65
C THR A 229 -13.44 -4.85 -4.29
N VAL A 230 -13.65 -5.56 -5.40
CA VAL A 230 -14.98 -5.71 -6.03
C VAL A 230 -16.01 -6.21 -5.01
N ARG A 231 -15.70 -7.28 -4.27
CA ARG A 231 -16.59 -7.81 -3.23
C ARG A 231 -16.84 -6.79 -2.11
N GLY A 232 -15.85 -5.96 -1.78
CA GLY A 232 -15.99 -4.88 -0.82
C GLY A 232 -16.96 -3.80 -1.26
N PHE A 233 -16.88 -3.37 -2.52
CA PHE A 233 -17.84 -2.43 -3.12
C PHE A 233 -19.27 -3.00 -3.19
N GLU A 234 -19.43 -4.28 -3.52
CA GLU A 234 -20.73 -4.96 -3.45
C GLU A 234 -21.32 -4.91 -2.03
N ASP A 235 -20.51 -5.21 -1.01
CA ASP A 235 -20.98 -5.19 0.38
C ASP A 235 -21.41 -3.77 0.81
N VAL A 236 -20.68 -2.73 0.39
CA VAL A 236 -21.04 -1.33 0.65
C VAL A 236 -22.32 -0.95 -0.10
N ALA A 237 -22.45 -1.31 -1.38
CA ALA A 237 -23.67 -1.04 -2.17
C ALA A 237 -24.90 -1.69 -1.55
N ARG A 238 -24.77 -2.91 -1.03
CA ARG A 238 -25.83 -3.63 -0.28
C ARG A 238 -26.19 -2.96 1.05
N ALA A 239 -25.22 -2.30 1.69
CA ALA A 239 -25.43 -1.57 2.94
C ALA A 239 -25.94 -0.12 2.73
N LEU A 240 -26.01 0.37 1.47
CA LEU A 240 -26.45 1.71 1.12
C LEU A 240 -27.95 1.76 0.82
N PRO A 241 -28.83 2.15 1.77
CA PRO A 241 -30.27 2.29 1.54
C PRO A 241 -30.57 3.56 0.74
N ALA A 242 -31.66 3.54 -0.02
CA ALA A 242 -32.12 4.69 -0.80
C ALA A 242 -33.00 5.66 0.02
N ASP A 243 -33.61 5.21 1.08
CA ASP A 243 -34.71 5.88 1.80
C ASP A 243 -34.31 6.51 3.14
N ARG A 244 -33.04 6.32 3.57
CA ARG A 244 -32.55 6.85 4.85
C ARG A 244 -31.06 7.19 4.78
N ALA A 245 -30.65 8.11 5.64
CA ALA A 245 -29.24 8.46 5.80
C ALA A 245 -28.41 7.31 6.42
N VAL A 246 -27.19 7.16 5.94
CA VAL A 246 -26.19 6.25 6.50
C VAL A 246 -24.88 7.01 6.67
N SER A 247 -24.18 6.80 7.80
CA SER A 247 -22.91 7.46 8.03
C SER A 247 -21.82 6.93 7.07
N GLU A 248 -20.96 7.81 6.60
CA GLU A 248 -19.78 7.46 5.80
C GLU A 248 -18.91 6.43 6.54
N ARG A 249 -18.74 6.59 7.87
CA ARG A 249 -17.97 5.62 8.70
C ARG A 249 -18.58 4.22 8.75
N LEU A 250 -19.91 4.08 8.64
CA LEU A 250 -20.48 2.75 8.55
C LEU A 250 -20.10 2.07 7.25
N LEU A 251 -20.15 2.80 6.13
CA LEU A 251 -19.78 2.29 4.82
C LEU A 251 -18.29 1.97 4.74
N GLU A 252 -17.42 2.85 5.28
CA GLU A 252 -15.99 2.58 5.49
C GLU A 252 -15.79 1.28 6.29
N GLY A 253 -16.50 1.12 7.42
CA GLY A 253 -16.39 -0.08 8.27
C GLY A 253 -16.85 -1.36 7.59
N VAL A 254 -17.87 -1.29 6.70
CA VAL A 254 -18.31 -2.43 5.89
C VAL A 254 -17.22 -2.86 4.91
N PHE A 255 -16.58 -1.91 4.22
CA PHE A 255 -15.46 -2.21 3.35
C PHE A 255 -14.26 -2.77 4.12
N ALA A 256 -13.90 -2.15 5.25
CA ALA A 256 -12.79 -2.60 6.10
C ALA A 256 -12.98 -4.03 6.63
N LEU A 257 -14.23 -4.43 6.92
CA LEU A 257 -14.57 -5.81 7.30
C LEU A 257 -14.20 -6.79 6.17
N ARG A 258 -14.55 -6.47 4.92
CA ARG A 258 -14.20 -7.27 3.75
C ARG A 258 -12.69 -7.31 3.54
N ALA A 259 -12.04 -6.15 3.58
CA ALA A 259 -10.59 -6.04 3.39
C ALA A 259 -9.83 -6.88 4.42
N ARG A 260 -10.29 -6.89 5.68
CA ARG A 260 -9.66 -7.69 6.74
C ARG A 260 -9.98 -9.18 6.64
N HIS A 261 -11.11 -9.57 6.10
CA HIS A 261 -11.47 -10.97 5.91
C HIS A 261 -10.71 -11.59 4.73
N ASP A 262 -10.76 -10.95 3.56
CA ASP A 262 -10.21 -11.49 2.31
C ASP A 262 -8.71 -11.21 2.17
N GLY A 263 -8.23 -10.07 2.71
CA GLY A 263 -6.85 -9.61 2.62
C GLY A 263 -6.14 -9.47 3.95
N ASN A 264 -5.12 -8.61 3.94
CA ASN A 264 -4.40 -8.18 5.13
C ASN A 264 -5.11 -7.01 5.81
N ASP A 265 -5.47 -5.98 5.05
CA ASP A 265 -6.20 -4.79 5.52
C ASP A 265 -6.67 -3.95 4.31
N VAL A 266 -7.16 -2.74 4.56
CA VAL A 266 -7.27 -1.72 3.52
C VAL A 266 -5.87 -1.28 3.07
N GLY A 267 -5.69 -1.03 1.79
CA GLY A 267 -4.39 -0.64 1.22
C GLY A 267 -3.98 0.79 1.56
N TYR A 268 -4.96 1.63 1.84
CA TYR A 268 -4.83 3.04 2.21
C TYR A 268 -6.05 3.50 2.99
N GLY A 269 -6.02 4.73 3.53
CA GLY A 269 -7.18 5.31 4.21
C GLY A 269 -8.34 5.48 3.25
N SER A 270 -9.39 4.67 3.42
CA SER A 270 -10.57 4.68 2.56
C SER A 270 -11.22 6.06 2.53
N ILE A 271 -11.58 6.52 1.34
CA ILE A 271 -12.32 7.77 1.12
C ILE A 271 -13.78 7.40 0.87
N VAL A 272 -14.68 7.93 1.69
CA VAL A 272 -16.13 7.73 1.55
C VAL A 272 -16.79 9.09 1.70
N GLY A 273 -16.99 9.79 0.58
CA GLY A 273 -17.50 11.17 0.54
C GLY A 273 -18.91 11.25 -0.04
N ALA A 274 -19.89 11.66 0.77
CA ALA A 274 -21.26 11.89 0.35
C ALA A 274 -21.54 13.37 0.09
N GLY A 275 -22.25 13.70 -1.00
CA GLY A 275 -22.60 15.05 -1.37
C GLY A 275 -21.36 15.94 -1.54
N GLU A 276 -21.26 17.05 -0.83
CA GLU A 276 -20.13 17.99 -0.93
C GLU A 276 -18.77 17.37 -0.54
N HIS A 277 -18.76 16.36 0.32
CA HIS A 277 -17.52 15.64 0.67
C HIS A 277 -16.89 14.90 -0.52
N ALA A 278 -17.68 14.53 -1.53
CA ALA A 278 -17.19 13.96 -2.79
C ALA A 278 -16.29 14.92 -3.58
N THR A 279 -16.33 16.22 -3.28
CA THR A 279 -15.48 17.23 -3.92
C THR A 279 -14.11 17.40 -3.24
N ILE A 280 -13.86 16.70 -2.12
CA ILE A 280 -12.60 16.75 -1.36
C ILE A 280 -11.80 15.51 -1.70
N LEU A 281 -10.67 15.69 -2.39
CA LEU A 281 -9.90 14.59 -2.99
C LEU A 281 -9.51 13.48 -2.01
N HIS A 282 -9.04 13.84 -0.80
CA HIS A 282 -8.63 12.88 0.24
C HIS A 282 -9.50 13.01 1.48
N TRP A 283 -10.81 12.79 1.33
CA TRP A 283 -11.78 12.81 2.42
C TRP A 283 -11.72 11.52 3.26
N VAL A 284 -10.66 11.38 4.05
CA VAL A 284 -10.44 10.20 4.93
C VAL A 284 -11.08 10.33 6.31
N HIS A 285 -11.71 11.46 6.62
CA HIS A 285 -12.38 11.67 7.91
C HIS A 285 -13.69 10.90 8.02
N ASN A 286 -14.40 10.74 6.91
CA ASN A 286 -15.62 9.96 6.76
C ASN A 286 -16.64 10.24 7.87
N HIS A 287 -16.81 11.52 8.29
CA HIS A 287 -17.67 11.88 9.42
C HIS A 287 -19.05 12.43 9.02
N GLY A 288 -19.36 12.40 7.73
CA GLY A 288 -20.66 12.78 7.18
C GLY A 288 -21.65 11.62 7.12
N ALA A 289 -22.72 11.87 6.39
CA ALA A 289 -23.75 10.88 6.11
C ALA A 289 -24.39 11.13 4.75
N THR A 290 -24.81 10.07 4.07
CA THR A 290 -25.54 10.12 2.81
C THR A 290 -26.92 10.77 3.00
N ARG A 291 -27.39 11.47 1.97
CA ARG A 291 -28.74 12.03 1.89
C ARG A 291 -29.35 11.70 0.53
N PRO A 292 -30.68 11.62 0.43
CA PRO A 292 -31.35 11.56 -0.86
C PRO A 292 -30.88 12.68 -1.79
N GLY A 293 -30.57 12.35 -3.04
CA GLY A 293 -30.03 13.30 -4.05
C GLY A 293 -28.51 13.43 -4.06
N ASP A 294 -27.79 12.93 -3.05
CA ASP A 294 -26.33 12.94 -3.03
C ASP A 294 -25.71 11.97 -4.04
N LEU A 295 -24.51 12.30 -4.50
CA LEU A 295 -23.55 11.32 -4.98
C LEU A 295 -22.69 10.81 -3.82
N LEU A 296 -22.37 9.53 -3.81
CA LEU A 296 -21.43 8.90 -2.87
C LEU A 296 -20.19 8.49 -3.65
N LEU A 297 -19.10 9.21 -3.47
CA LEU A 297 -17.78 8.86 -3.99
C LEU A 297 -17.11 7.95 -2.98
N MET A 298 -16.64 6.80 -3.46
CA MET A 298 -15.89 5.83 -2.68
C MET A 298 -14.60 5.49 -3.41
N ASP A 299 -13.48 5.68 -2.73
CA ASP A 299 -12.15 5.36 -3.20
C ASP A 299 -11.49 4.47 -2.15
N MET A 300 -11.38 3.19 -2.49
CA MET A 300 -11.06 2.12 -1.55
C MET A 300 -10.38 0.96 -2.26
N GLY A 301 -9.36 0.40 -1.63
CA GLY A 301 -8.63 -0.76 -2.14
C GLY A 301 -8.27 -1.74 -1.03
N VAL A 302 -8.28 -3.03 -1.34
CA VAL A 302 -7.83 -4.11 -0.46
C VAL A 302 -6.33 -4.34 -0.66
N GLU A 303 -5.57 -4.38 0.43
CA GLU A 303 -4.23 -4.95 0.46
C GLU A 303 -4.38 -6.46 0.69
N ASN A 304 -3.95 -7.29 -0.27
CA ASN A 304 -4.00 -8.73 -0.10
C ASN A 304 -2.96 -9.24 0.93
N ARG A 305 -2.94 -10.54 1.21
CA ARG A 305 -2.05 -11.11 2.24
C ARG A 305 -0.56 -11.02 1.90
N ASN A 306 -0.23 -10.78 0.63
CA ASN A 306 1.13 -10.58 0.14
C ASN A 306 1.46 -9.09 -0.09
N LEU A 307 0.63 -8.18 0.46
CA LEU A 307 0.76 -6.72 0.46
C LEU A 307 0.47 -6.04 -0.89
N TYR A 308 0.06 -6.77 -1.92
CA TYR A 308 -0.34 -6.15 -3.18
C TYR A 308 -1.69 -5.46 -3.00
N THR A 309 -1.77 -4.22 -3.47
CA THR A 309 -2.87 -3.30 -3.19
C THR A 309 -3.63 -2.98 -4.46
N ALA A 310 -4.96 -3.05 -4.45
CA ALA A 310 -5.84 -2.48 -5.46
C ALA A 310 -6.17 -1.04 -5.14
N ASP A 311 -6.52 -0.26 -6.17
CA ASP A 311 -6.93 1.14 -6.06
C ASP A 311 -8.11 1.43 -6.98
N VAL A 312 -9.31 1.59 -6.40
CA VAL A 312 -10.54 1.69 -7.19
C VAL A 312 -11.45 2.79 -6.65
N THR A 313 -11.85 3.69 -7.52
CA THR A 313 -12.89 4.68 -7.22
C THR A 313 -14.16 4.42 -8.00
N ARG A 314 -15.30 4.47 -7.31
CA ARG A 314 -16.65 4.47 -7.90
C ARG A 314 -17.52 5.55 -7.26
N VAL A 315 -18.45 6.09 -8.05
CA VAL A 315 -19.46 7.05 -7.57
C VAL A 315 -20.84 6.46 -7.79
N LEU A 316 -21.62 6.42 -6.70
CA LEU A 316 -22.97 5.88 -6.69
C LEU A 316 -24.00 6.99 -6.44
N PRO A 317 -25.12 7.04 -7.19
CA PRO A 317 -26.24 7.90 -6.84
C PRO A 317 -26.99 7.33 -5.63
N VAL A 318 -27.07 8.07 -4.53
CA VAL A 318 -27.73 7.59 -3.29
C VAL A 318 -29.19 7.20 -3.53
N ASP A 319 -29.91 7.91 -4.39
CA ASP A 319 -31.30 7.57 -4.76
C ASP A 319 -31.43 6.37 -5.71
N GLY A 320 -30.30 5.80 -6.15
CA GLY A 320 -30.26 4.70 -7.12
C GLY A 320 -30.29 5.15 -8.58
N ARG A 321 -30.44 6.43 -8.85
CA ARG A 321 -30.41 7.03 -10.19
C ARG A 321 -29.71 8.37 -10.18
N PHE A 322 -28.87 8.62 -11.19
CA PHE A 322 -28.29 9.93 -11.43
C PHE A 322 -29.36 10.92 -11.90
N THR A 323 -29.34 12.14 -11.39
CA THR A 323 -30.05 13.26 -12.04
C THR A 323 -29.44 13.52 -13.43
N PRO A 324 -30.16 14.20 -14.36
CA PRO A 324 -29.59 14.51 -15.67
C PRO A 324 -28.24 15.22 -15.62
N LEU A 325 -28.06 16.15 -14.68
CA LEU A 325 -26.81 16.91 -14.52
C LEU A 325 -25.68 16.08 -13.90
N GLN A 326 -25.98 15.27 -12.87
CA GLN A 326 -25.03 14.33 -12.30
C GLN A 326 -24.54 13.32 -13.35
N ARG A 327 -25.46 12.81 -14.18
CA ARG A 327 -25.13 11.89 -15.28
C ARG A 327 -24.23 12.57 -16.32
N GLN A 328 -24.50 13.82 -16.68
CA GLN A 328 -23.65 14.56 -17.62
C GLN A 328 -22.22 14.69 -17.12
N VAL A 329 -22.01 15.01 -15.83
CA VAL A 329 -20.69 15.09 -15.22
C VAL A 329 -20.05 13.69 -15.13
N TYR A 330 -20.82 12.69 -14.69
CA TYR A 330 -20.35 11.30 -14.57
C TYR A 330 -19.88 10.74 -15.92
N ASP A 331 -20.69 10.89 -16.97
CA ASP A 331 -20.39 10.36 -18.30
C ASP A 331 -19.18 11.07 -18.93
N ALA A 332 -18.95 12.36 -18.61
CA ALA A 332 -17.75 13.09 -19.01
C ALA A 332 -16.48 12.51 -18.35
N VAL A 333 -16.55 12.19 -17.05
CA VAL A 333 -15.44 11.55 -16.33
C VAL A 333 -15.20 10.13 -16.84
N TYR A 334 -16.25 9.36 -17.11
CA TYR A 334 -16.15 8.04 -17.74
C TYR A 334 -15.46 8.11 -19.12
N ALA A 335 -15.86 9.06 -19.97
CA ALA A 335 -15.22 9.24 -21.28
C ALA A 335 -13.74 9.62 -21.14
N ALA A 336 -13.38 10.46 -20.16
CA ALA A 336 -12.01 10.84 -19.87
C ALA A 336 -11.19 9.64 -19.37
N GLN A 337 -11.78 8.80 -18.52
CA GLN A 337 -11.12 7.58 -18.05
C GLN A 337 -10.87 6.61 -19.22
N GLN A 338 -11.85 6.40 -20.08
CA GLN A 338 -11.69 5.53 -21.24
C GLN A 338 -10.59 6.02 -22.18
N ALA A 339 -10.53 7.34 -22.43
CA ALA A 339 -9.47 7.95 -23.24
C ALA A 339 -8.08 7.71 -22.64
N GLY A 340 -7.94 7.80 -21.31
CA GLY A 340 -6.68 7.47 -20.62
C GLY A 340 -6.34 5.98 -20.72
N ILE A 341 -7.31 5.08 -20.50
CA ILE A 341 -7.11 3.63 -20.61
C ILE A 341 -6.66 3.24 -22.01
N ASP A 342 -7.23 3.83 -23.06
CA ASP A 342 -6.87 3.55 -24.46
C ASP A 342 -5.40 3.90 -24.78
N MET A 343 -4.78 4.78 -23.98
CA MET A 343 -3.36 5.14 -24.07
C MET A 343 -2.44 4.18 -23.32
N CYS A 344 -2.93 3.28 -22.47
CA CYS A 344 -2.13 2.35 -21.69
C CYS A 344 -1.56 1.22 -22.57
N LYS A 345 -0.58 1.54 -23.40
CA LYS A 345 0.07 0.63 -24.36
C LYS A 345 1.60 0.76 -24.28
N PRO A 346 2.35 -0.31 -24.54
CA PRO A 346 3.80 -0.24 -24.58
C PRO A 346 4.30 0.86 -25.53
N GLY A 347 5.27 1.65 -25.07
CA GLY A 347 5.89 2.74 -25.83
C GLY A 347 5.15 4.08 -25.78
N VAL A 348 3.93 4.15 -25.26
CA VAL A 348 3.22 5.42 -25.02
C VAL A 348 3.82 6.09 -23.77
N GLY A 349 4.00 7.40 -23.82
CA GLY A 349 4.52 8.15 -22.67
C GLY A 349 3.55 8.08 -21.46
N PHE A 350 4.06 7.86 -20.25
CA PHE A 350 3.23 7.83 -19.05
C PHE A 350 2.36 9.11 -18.90
N ARG A 351 2.92 10.28 -19.24
CA ARG A 351 2.17 11.55 -19.20
C ARG A 351 1.07 11.65 -20.25
N ASP A 352 1.17 10.91 -21.35
CA ASP A 352 0.17 10.97 -22.42
C ASP A 352 -1.15 10.38 -21.99
N VAL A 353 -1.13 9.41 -21.04
CA VAL A 353 -2.35 8.89 -20.37
C VAL A 353 -3.11 10.02 -19.68
N HIS A 354 -2.42 10.82 -18.88
CA HIS A 354 -2.98 11.99 -18.22
C HIS A 354 -3.51 13.03 -19.21
N LEU A 355 -2.72 13.39 -20.23
CA LEU A 355 -3.10 14.40 -21.19
C LEU A 355 -4.31 14.01 -22.01
N ALA A 356 -4.47 12.73 -22.36
CA ALA A 356 -5.64 12.23 -23.06
C ALA A 356 -6.91 12.40 -22.20
N SER A 357 -6.87 12.02 -20.94
CA SER A 357 -7.99 12.21 -20.00
C SER A 357 -8.31 13.70 -19.80
N MET A 358 -7.30 14.54 -19.61
CA MET A 358 -7.50 15.97 -19.36
C MET A 358 -8.10 16.71 -20.57
N ARG A 359 -7.79 16.30 -21.80
CA ARG A 359 -8.40 16.89 -22.99
C ARG A 359 -9.91 16.66 -23.00
N VAL A 360 -10.35 15.44 -22.72
CA VAL A 360 -11.80 15.12 -22.64
C VAL A 360 -12.48 15.91 -21.52
N LEU A 361 -11.85 16.03 -20.35
CA LEU A 361 -12.40 16.86 -19.26
C LEU A 361 -12.44 18.34 -19.62
N ALA A 362 -11.44 18.88 -20.31
CA ALA A 362 -11.43 20.27 -20.75
C ALA A 362 -12.54 20.54 -21.78
N GLU A 363 -12.80 19.60 -22.69
CA GLU A 363 -13.93 19.67 -23.63
C GLU A 363 -15.26 19.69 -22.87
N ALA A 364 -15.45 18.78 -21.91
CA ALA A 364 -16.66 18.73 -21.07
C ALA A 364 -16.84 20.02 -20.24
N LEU A 365 -15.77 20.57 -19.65
CA LEU A 365 -15.81 21.84 -18.92
C LEU A 365 -16.17 23.01 -19.84
N LYS A 366 -15.76 22.98 -21.13
CA LYS A 366 -16.14 23.97 -22.13
C LYS A 366 -17.63 23.89 -22.47
N ASP A 367 -18.13 22.65 -22.63
CA ASP A 367 -19.55 22.41 -22.93
C ASP A 367 -20.46 22.81 -21.75
N LEU A 368 -19.96 22.65 -20.51
CA LEU A 368 -20.62 23.15 -19.29
C LEU A 368 -20.53 24.68 -19.13
N GLY A 369 -19.82 25.39 -20.03
CA GLY A 369 -19.66 26.85 -19.96
C GLY A 369 -18.69 27.32 -18.86
N LEU A 370 -17.90 26.43 -18.26
CA LEU A 370 -16.98 26.73 -17.15
C LEU A 370 -15.63 27.27 -17.63
N LEU A 371 -15.12 26.79 -18.77
CA LEU A 371 -13.82 27.26 -19.28
C LEU A 371 -13.91 28.65 -19.88
N PRO A 372 -13.17 29.65 -19.38
CA PRO A 372 -13.17 31.01 -19.90
C PRO A 372 -12.42 31.16 -21.24
N VAL A 373 -11.66 30.17 -21.64
CA VAL A 373 -10.79 30.14 -22.82
C VAL A 373 -11.12 28.96 -23.74
N SER A 374 -10.44 28.82 -24.86
CA SER A 374 -10.54 27.61 -25.70
C SER A 374 -9.95 26.40 -25.02
N VAL A 375 -10.31 25.18 -25.45
CA VAL A 375 -9.74 23.93 -24.94
C VAL A 375 -8.22 23.90 -25.16
N ASP A 376 -7.75 24.28 -26.33
CA ASP A 376 -6.31 24.29 -26.64
C ASP A 376 -5.54 25.28 -25.75
N GLU A 377 -6.09 26.45 -25.49
CA GLU A 377 -5.51 27.42 -24.55
C GLU A 377 -5.53 26.90 -23.12
N ALA A 378 -6.63 26.24 -22.70
CA ALA A 378 -6.73 25.63 -21.37
C ALA A 378 -5.71 24.51 -21.19
N MET A 379 -5.39 23.75 -22.24
CA MET A 379 -4.40 22.65 -22.24
C MET A 379 -2.96 23.13 -22.39
N ASP A 380 -2.72 24.39 -22.74
CA ASP A 380 -1.37 24.96 -22.81
C ASP A 380 -0.67 24.84 -21.45
N PRO A 381 0.57 24.32 -21.38
CA PRO A 381 1.33 24.21 -20.12
C PRO A 381 1.51 25.53 -19.36
N ALA A 382 1.43 26.68 -20.04
CA ALA A 382 1.49 27.99 -19.40
C ALA A 382 0.14 28.47 -18.83
N SER A 383 -0.97 27.83 -19.21
CA SER A 383 -2.34 28.18 -18.80
C SER A 383 -2.88 27.19 -17.77
N THR A 384 -3.14 25.97 -18.18
CA THR A 384 -3.68 24.84 -17.38
C THR A 384 -4.90 25.18 -16.52
N VAL A 385 -5.74 26.15 -16.95
CA VAL A 385 -6.86 26.66 -16.16
C VAL A 385 -7.95 25.62 -15.87
N TYR A 386 -8.05 24.56 -16.69
CA TYR A 386 -8.95 23.44 -16.45
C TYR A 386 -8.69 22.77 -15.09
N ARG A 387 -7.46 22.86 -14.56
CA ARG A 387 -7.05 22.23 -13.29
C ARG A 387 -7.78 22.78 -12.07
N ARG A 388 -8.52 23.89 -12.21
CA ARG A 388 -9.37 24.39 -11.11
C ARG A 388 -10.35 23.32 -10.61
N TRP A 389 -10.83 22.46 -11.50
CA TRP A 389 -11.85 21.45 -11.20
C TRP A 389 -11.32 20.01 -11.30
N THR A 390 -10.04 19.85 -11.62
CA THR A 390 -9.35 18.55 -11.70
C THR A 390 -7.87 18.72 -11.39
N LEU A 391 -7.53 18.78 -10.09
CA LEU A 391 -6.20 19.24 -9.64
C LEU A 391 -5.13 18.15 -9.66
N HIS A 392 -5.51 16.86 -9.49
CA HIS A 392 -4.57 15.75 -9.35
C HIS A 392 -4.08 15.16 -10.69
N GLY A 393 -3.06 14.29 -10.63
CA GLY A 393 -2.68 13.44 -11.75
C GLY A 393 -3.69 12.31 -11.92
N THR A 394 -3.82 11.78 -13.12
CA THR A 394 -4.77 10.69 -13.40
C THR A 394 -4.16 9.32 -13.30
N SER A 395 -2.88 9.20 -12.93
CA SER A 395 -2.22 7.90 -12.92
C SER A 395 -1.00 7.87 -12.01
N HIS A 396 -0.81 6.74 -11.35
CA HIS A 396 0.42 6.33 -10.67
C HIS A 396 0.65 4.83 -10.85
N MET A 397 1.88 4.38 -10.63
CA MET A 397 2.17 2.94 -10.61
C MET A 397 1.55 2.31 -9.37
N LEU A 398 1.09 1.09 -9.52
CA LEU A 398 0.44 0.28 -8.49
C LEU A 398 1.23 -1.03 -8.28
N GLY A 399 1.24 -1.55 -7.06
CA GLY A 399 1.94 -2.79 -6.72
C GLY A 399 1.80 -3.17 -5.26
N ILE A 400 2.93 -3.43 -4.57
CA ILE A 400 2.96 -3.62 -3.12
C ILE A 400 2.52 -2.34 -2.39
N ASP A 401 2.88 -1.19 -2.92
CA ASP A 401 2.39 0.09 -2.44
C ASP A 401 1.32 0.62 -3.38
N VAL A 402 0.31 1.32 -2.84
CA VAL A 402 -0.70 2.01 -3.64
C VAL A 402 -0.05 3.02 -4.59
N HIS A 403 0.88 3.84 -4.10
CA HIS A 403 1.74 4.69 -4.92
C HIS A 403 3.11 4.03 -5.09
N ASP A 404 3.17 2.94 -5.87
CA ASP A 404 4.37 2.13 -6.01
C ASP A 404 5.45 2.82 -6.87
N CYS A 405 6.67 2.28 -6.82
CA CYS A 405 7.82 2.74 -7.61
C CYS A 405 8.20 4.22 -7.40
N ALA A 406 7.86 4.80 -6.23
CA ALA A 406 8.01 6.23 -5.96
C ALA A 406 9.47 6.76 -6.05
N ASN A 407 10.46 5.88 -5.86
CA ASN A 407 11.88 6.22 -5.97
C ASN A 407 12.47 6.03 -7.37
N ALA A 408 11.73 5.47 -8.33
CA ALA A 408 12.21 5.30 -9.71
C ALA A 408 12.58 6.64 -10.34
N ARG A 409 13.56 6.64 -11.23
CA ARG A 409 13.99 7.85 -11.96
C ARG A 409 12.83 8.39 -12.78
N LYS A 410 12.77 9.72 -12.93
CA LYS A 410 11.72 10.36 -13.73
C LYS A 410 11.72 9.87 -15.17
N GLU A 411 12.90 9.68 -15.73
CA GLU A 411 13.10 9.23 -17.10
C GLU A 411 12.60 7.81 -17.35
N THR A 412 12.56 7.00 -16.29
CA THR A 412 12.09 5.61 -16.33
C THR A 412 10.60 5.50 -15.99
N TYR A 413 10.07 6.41 -15.19
CA TYR A 413 8.70 6.41 -14.71
C TYR A 413 7.87 7.54 -15.35
N ARG A 414 7.90 8.75 -14.73
CA ARG A 414 6.96 9.84 -15.05
C ARG A 414 7.18 10.48 -16.42
N ASP A 415 8.41 10.50 -16.90
CA ASP A 415 8.80 11.05 -18.20
C ASP A 415 9.16 9.94 -19.20
N GLY A 416 9.05 8.68 -18.77
CA GLY A 416 9.36 7.50 -19.58
C GLY A 416 8.16 6.94 -20.32
N PRO A 417 8.40 6.00 -21.23
CA PRO A 417 7.36 5.23 -21.90
C PRO A 417 6.82 4.13 -20.96
N LEU A 418 5.55 3.77 -21.14
CA LEU A 418 4.97 2.59 -20.52
C LEU A 418 5.64 1.32 -21.09
N GLY A 419 5.93 0.38 -20.22
CA GLY A 419 6.44 -0.95 -20.56
C GLY A 419 5.35 -2.02 -20.44
N GLU A 420 5.52 -3.13 -21.14
CA GLU A 420 4.72 -4.32 -20.90
C GLU A 420 4.95 -4.81 -19.47
N GLY A 421 3.87 -5.26 -18.80
CA GLY A 421 3.89 -5.66 -17.39
C GLY A 421 3.80 -4.50 -16.39
N TYR A 422 3.69 -3.24 -16.83
CA TYR A 422 3.38 -2.13 -15.94
C TYR A 422 1.92 -2.20 -15.50
N VAL A 423 1.67 -1.89 -14.22
CA VAL A 423 0.31 -1.72 -13.69
C VAL A 423 0.22 -0.32 -13.12
N LEU A 424 -0.81 0.43 -13.55
CA LEU A 424 -1.05 1.81 -13.15
C LEU A 424 -2.53 2.09 -13.00
N THR A 425 -2.87 3.10 -12.19
CA THR A 425 -4.24 3.60 -12.09
C THR A 425 -4.59 4.50 -13.29
N VAL A 426 -5.89 4.58 -13.62
CA VAL A 426 -6.45 5.62 -14.48
C VAL A 426 -7.69 6.20 -13.79
N GLU A 427 -7.55 7.41 -13.23
CA GLU A 427 -8.44 7.98 -12.21
C GLU A 427 -8.84 9.45 -12.45
N PRO A 428 -9.28 9.87 -13.65
CA PRO A 428 -9.72 11.25 -13.84
C PRO A 428 -10.93 11.58 -12.96
N GLY A 429 -11.05 12.86 -12.59
CA GLY A 429 -12.18 13.33 -11.80
C GLY A 429 -12.52 14.80 -12.05
N LEU A 430 -13.76 15.21 -11.74
CA LEU A 430 -14.25 16.57 -11.69
C LEU A 430 -14.84 16.85 -10.32
N TYR A 431 -14.50 18.01 -9.76
CA TYR A 431 -14.85 18.39 -8.40
C TYR A 431 -15.34 19.85 -8.36
N PHE A 432 -16.64 20.05 -8.18
CA PHE A 432 -17.27 21.36 -8.13
C PHE A 432 -17.54 21.74 -6.67
N GLN A 433 -16.60 22.46 -6.07
CA GLN A 433 -16.68 22.88 -4.67
C GLN A 433 -17.94 23.72 -4.40
N PRO A 434 -18.58 23.55 -3.23
CA PRO A 434 -19.79 24.33 -2.86
C PRO A 434 -19.58 25.84 -2.88
N GLU A 435 -18.39 26.31 -2.50
CA GLU A 435 -18.03 27.72 -2.41
C GLU A 435 -17.48 28.32 -3.72
N ASP A 436 -17.40 27.52 -4.81
CA ASP A 436 -16.88 28.01 -6.08
C ASP A 436 -17.92 28.84 -6.81
N GLU A 437 -17.82 30.18 -6.72
CA GLU A 437 -18.72 31.11 -7.35
C GLU A 437 -18.64 31.15 -8.88
N LEU A 438 -17.60 30.56 -9.48
CA LEU A 438 -17.50 30.41 -10.95
C LEU A 438 -18.29 29.20 -11.46
N VAL A 439 -18.77 28.36 -10.56
CA VAL A 439 -19.58 27.18 -10.86
C VAL A 439 -21.06 27.51 -10.67
N PRO A 440 -21.95 27.22 -11.63
CA PRO A 440 -23.39 27.31 -11.45
C PRO A 440 -23.86 26.58 -10.20
N GLU A 441 -24.85 27.13 -9.49
CA GLU A 441 -25.32 26.61 -8.20
C GLU A 441 -25.73 25.13 -8.29
N GLU A 442 -26.37 24.74 -9.39
CA GLU A 442 -26.82 23.36 -9.65
C GLU A 442 -25.70 22.32 -9.81
N LEU A 443 -24.47 22.78 -10.09
CA LEU A 443 -23.27 21.88 -10.17
C LEU A 443 -22.50 21.83 -8.87
N ARG A 444 -22.66 22.79 -7.96
CA ARG A 444 -21.91 22.86 -6.72
C ARG A 444 -22.18 21.66 -5.84
N GLY A 445 -21.12 21.10 -5.26
CA GLY A 445 -21.17 19.89 -4.43
C GLY A 445 -21.14 18.57 -5.23
N ILE A 446 -21.08 18.64 -6.57
CA ILE A 446 -20.87 17.44 -7.40
C ILE A 446 -19.38 17.12 -7.48
N GLY A 447 -18.99 15.94 -6.99
CA GLY A 447 -17.65 15.36 -7.15
C GLY A 447 -17.76 13.99 -7.78
N VAL A 448 -16.99 13.74 -8.84
CA VAL A 448 -16.93 12.45 -9.54
C VAL A 448 -15.49 12.08 -9.83
N ARG A 449 -15.06 10.87 -9.44
CA ARG A 449 -13.84 10.16 -9.86
C ARG A 449 -14.23 8.76 -10.27
N ILE A 450 -13.66 8.25 -11.35
CA ILE A 450 -13.78 6.85 -11.77
C ILE A 450 -12.38 6.35 -11.99
N GLU A 451 -12.03 5.25 -11.33
CA GLU A 451 -10.68 4.72 -11.29
C GLU A 451 -10.66 3.21 -11.44
N ASP A 452 -9.69 2.74 -12.20
CA ASP A 452 -9.39 1.34 -12.38
C ASP A 452 -7.90 1.07 -12.44
N ASP A 453 -7.52 -0.16 -12.09
CA ASP A 453 -6.17 -0.71 -12.14
C ASP A 453 -5.92 -1.33 -13.52
N ILE A 454 -4.99 -0.78 -14.27
CA ILE A 454 -4.75 -1.13 -15.66
C ILE A 454 -3.39 -1.79 -15.84
N LEU A 455 -3.39 -3.03 -16.31
CA LEU A 455 -2.20 -3.76 -16.75
C LEU A 455 -1.91 -3.44 -18.23
N VAL A 456 -0.69 -3.02 -18.50
CA VAL A 456 -0.18 -2.76 -19.86
C VAL A 456 0.31 -4.06 -20.47
N THR A 457 -0.29 -4.50 -21.59
CA THR A 457 0.11 -5.71 -22.32
C THR A 457 0.40 -5.41 -23.79
N ALA A 458 1.08 -6.34 -24.47
CA ALA A 458 1.35 -6.24 -25.90
C ALA A 458 0.06 -6.17 -26.74
N ASP A 459 -1.03 -6.80 -26.28
CA ASP A 459 -2.32 -6.84 -26.97
C ASP A 459 -3.23 -5.64 -26.57
N GLY A 460 -2.78 -4.77 -25.69
CA GLY A 460 -3.50 -3.59 -25.20
C GLY A 460 -3.74 -3.60 -23.68
N PRO A 461 -4.46 -2.61 -23.16
CA PRO A 461 -4.74 -2.50 -21.72
C PRO A 461 -5.70 -3.59 -21.24
N VAL A 462 -5.40 -4.16 -20.06
CA VAL A 462 -6.29 -5.09 -19.35
C VAL A 462 -6.71 -4.42 -18.05
N ASN A 463 -8.01 -4.26 -17.85
CA ASN A 463 -8.57 -3.72 -16.61
C ASN A 463 -8.70 -4.84 -15.57
N LEU A 464 -7.91 -4.79 -14.49
CA LEU A 464 -7.93 -5.77 -13.40
C LEU A 464 -9.15 -5.61 -12.50
N SER A 465 -9.74 -4.42 -12.43
CA SER A 465 -10.93 -4.09 -11.63
C SER A 465 -12.25 -4.12 -12.44
N ALA A 466 -12.24 -4.76 -13.62
CA ALA A 466 -13.38 -4.84 -14.54
C ALA A 466 -14.66 -5.50 -13.96
N GLY A 467 -14.57 -6.13 -12.78
CA GLY A 467 -15.73 -6.66 -12.06
C GLY A 467 -16.72 -5.60 -11.57
N LEU A 468 -16.33 -4.32 -11.53
CA LEU A 468 -17.18 -3.20 -11.16
C LEU A 468 -17.64 -2.40 -12.38
N PRO A 469 -18.94 -2.10 -12.51
CA PRO A 469 -19.45 -1.30 -13.63
C PRO A 469 -18.87 0.12 -13.59
N ARG A 470 -18.71 0.71 -14.78
CA ARG A 470 -18.20 2.08 -14.96
C ARG A 470 -19.19 3.00 -15.68
N ARG A 471 -20.04 2.49 -16.54
CA ARG A 471 -21.03 3.28 -17.26
C ARG A 471 -22.19 3.64 -16.34
N SER A 472 -22.70 4.83 -16.45
CA SER A 472 -23.76 5.35 -15.56
C SER A 472 -25.00 4.45 -15.51
N ASP A 473 -25.43 3.91 -16.66
CA ASP A 473 -26.58 3.01 -16.78
C ASP A 473 -26.29 1.63 -16.14
N GLU A 474 -25.08 1.11 -16.30
CA GLU A 474 -24.64 -0.15 -15.68
C GLU A 474 -24.52 0.00 -14.14
N VAL A 475 -24.01 1.14 -13.66
CA VAL A 475 -23.92 1.45 -12.21
C VAL A 475 -25.30 1.48 -11.56
N GLU A 476 -26.29 2.12 -12.19
CA GLU A 476 -27.68 2.16 -11.67
C GLU A 476 -28.28 0.75 -11.59
N THR A 477 -28.08 -0.05 -12.63
CA THR A 477 -28.58 -1.43 -12.68
C THR A 477 -27.91 -2.29 -11.60
N TRP A 478 -26.59 -2.26 -11.54
CA TRP A 478 -25.80 -3.00 -10.55
C TRP A 478 -26.16 -2.59 -9.10
N LEU A 479 -26.33 -1.28 -8.84
CA LEU A 479 -26.72 -0.79 -7.50
C LEU A 479 -28.09 -1.32 -7.09
N ALA A 480 -29.04 -1.36 -8.02
CA ALA A 480 -30.36 -1.93 -7.76
C ALA A 480 -30.29 -3.43 -7.42
N GLU A 481 -29.50 -4.22 -8.18
CA GLU A 481 -29.27 -5.64 -7.94
C GLU A 481 -28.61 -5.88 -6.58
N GLN A 482 -27.58 -5.08 -6.20
CA GLN A 482 -26.93 -5.23 -4.92
C GLN A 482 -27.87 -4.90 -3.75
N ARG A 483 -28.71 -3.88 -3.88
CA ARG A 483 -29.71 -3.56 -2.86
C ARG A 483 -30.78 -4.63 -2.69
N GLU A 484 -31.23 -5.23 -3.79
CA GLU A 484 -32.19 -6.35 -3.76
C GLU A 484 -31.57 -7.57 -3.06
N ALA A 485 -30.31 -7.85 -3.28
CA ALA A 485 -29.57 -8.92 -2.62
C ALA A 485 -29.41 -8.69 -1.09
N GLY A 486 -29.43 -7.44 -0.64
CA GLY A 486 -29.35 -7.04 0.76
C GLY A 486 -27.99 -7.26 1.43
N PRO A 487 -27.78 -6.70 2.64
CA PRO A 487 -26.53 -6.82 3.37
C PRO A 487 -26.11 -8.26 3.63
N ARG A 488 -24.80 -8.51 3.55
CA ARG A 488 -24.19 -9.81 3.88
C ARG A 488 -22.93 -9.62 4.72
N LEU A 489 -22.54 -10.68 5.42
CA LEU A 489 -21.21 -10.80 6.02
C LEU A 489 -20.28 -11.55 5.05
N PRO A 490 -18.96 -11.27 5.06
CA PRO A 490 -17.98 -12.11 4.40
C PRO A 490 -18.10 -13.55 4.89
N GLY A 491 -18.14 -14.52 3.98
CA GLY A 491 -18.25 -15.94 4.29
C GLY A 491 -17.32 -16.79 3.46
#